data_dfccdb3f4d7efba171a973b0e934eef4
#
_entry.id   dfccdb3f4d7efba171a973b0e934eef4
#
_cell.length_a   1.000
_cell.length_b   1.000
_cell.length_c   1.000
_cell.angle_alpha   90.00
_cell.angle_beta   90.00
_cell.angle_gamma   90.00
#
_symmetry.space_group_name_H-M   'P 1'
#
loop_
_entity.id
_entity.type
_entity.pdbx_description
1 polymer ?
#
loop_
_entity_poly.entity_id
_entity_poly.type
_entity_poly.pdbx_seq_one_letter_code
_entity_poly.pdbx_strand_id
1 'polypeptide(L)'
;MIHFVFSDNAPQYLFLKYDTELEYTILHEKLKAYLNLVDPICYLPTYKGSIYTNDFLFEYRQPTGTIIFYASIGLWHTIWKWFNNQGIEYDGLDPKWFKRNIPHSFDEFKTIVDSWGLTRTPRPYQYETAYKILTWKRSVSQLATRAGKTLIAYMVFRYCWEYLKAKKILMIVPSIELVKQGYSDFSEYAEFFKTECLWGGGKIVESSNLTIATFQTLVSFLDRKSKKYNPSFFNDYDIVFVDETHRATAASIKNIITQPFMKNVKIAFGMTGTLPQEDTSDRFCVHALLGAKIVEISPKWLMDNGYISKIKITQHNIEYSDKEKQLDTWIKCAEYCLSSFDEEPDPKHPSKMKRIKLANPEFLIAYRKTFPAQLVQAREKIYSQSSKSVIDKKLEYRKLLQAVIKCDTGANLHHIEQMMVHFFPERVKYLCSILYNCPRNTLVLAQHVEYIKYVADEVRKAFPDRHVLCVYGGSKERNIIKDTLAKYDNCIIIGNYAIMSTGITLPGLCHGVLFESFKSNVVNTQSIGRGLALVADKEHYELHDITDCFDSKYASNKIFLQGRERRKQFDANQYDYKIIRKEL
;
A
#
# COMPACT_ATOMS: atom_id res chain seq x y z
N MET A 1 -19.45 8.65 36.70
CA MET A 1 -19.26 7.53 35.69
C MET A 1 -19.29 8.10 34.29
N ILE A 2 -18.46 7.59 33.36
CA ILE A 2 -18.51 8.04 31.95
C ILE A 2 -19.60 7.27 31.23
N HIS A 3 -20.50 8.00 30.54
CA HIS A 3 -21.67 7.43 29.89
C HIS A 3 -21.56 7.48 28.39
N PHE A 4 -21.64 6.32 27.72
CA PHE A 4 -21.78 6.24 26.28
C PHE A 4 -23.25 6.50 25.89
N VAL A 5 -23.43 7.46 24.99
CA VAL A 5 -24.78 7.86 24.55
C VAL A 5 -24.86 7.80 23.02
N PHE A 6 -25.95 7.23 22.53
CA PHE A 6 -26.27 7.16 21.10
C PHE A 6 -27.47 8.00 20.78
N SER A 7 -27.50 8.55 19.58
CA SER A 7 -28.61 9.39 19.13
C SER A 7 -29.05 8.95 17.73
N ASP A 8 -30.32 8.67 17.57
CA ASP A 8 -30.92 8.36 16.25
C ASP A 8 -30.83 9.54 15.29
N ASN A 9 -30.77 10.78 15.81
CA ASN A 9 -30.60 11.99 15.01
C ASN A 9 -29.19 12.18 14.50
N ALA A 10 -28.19 11.49 15.10
CA ALA A 10 -26.79 11.56 14.74
C ALA A 10 -26.10 10.19 14.83
N PRO A 11 -26.58 9.18 14.07
CA PRO A 11 -26.17 7.78 14.21
C PRO A 11 -24.71 7.51 13.81
N GLN A 12 -24.05 8.50 13.21
CA GLN A 12 -22.64 8.42 12.82
C GLN A 12 -21.67 8.79 13.96
N TYR A 13 -22.19 9.28 15.09
CA TYR A 13 -21.39 9.70 16.24
C TYR A 13 -21.69 8.88 17.48
N LEU A 14 -20.64 8.69 18.26
CA LEU A 14 -20.65 8.19 19.62
C LEU A 14 -20.47 9.40 20.55
N PHE A 15 -21.37 9.59 21.48
CA PHE A 15 -21.30 10.67 22.47
C PHE A 15 -20.83 10.12 23.81
N LEU A 16 -20.04 10.91 24.54
CA LEU A 16 -19.51 10.62 25.85
C LEU A 16 -19.91 11.74 26.79
N LYS A 17 -20.64 11.39 27.83
CA LYS A 17 -21.02 12.29 28.93
C LYS A 17 -20.28 11.89 30.20
N TYR A 18 -20.22 12.76 31.16
CA TYR A 18 -19.51 12.59 32.42
C TYR A 18 -20.34 13.22 33.58
N ASP A 19 -20.11 12.70 34.80
CA ASP A 19 -20.81 13.17 36.01
C ASP A 19 -19.92 14.05 36.87
N THR A 20 -18.59 13.88 36.80
CA THR A 20 -17.63 14.53 37.69
C THR A 20 -16.52 15.27 36.92
N GLU A 21 -15.86 16.23 37.59
CA GLU A 21 -14.75 16.98 37.04
C GLU A 21 -13.53 16.07 36.75
N LEU A 22 -13.35 15.00 37.55
CA LEU A 22 -12.31 14.02 37.28
C LEU A 22 -12.54 13.30 35.96
N GLU A 23 -13.76 12.93 35.66
CA GLU A 23 -14.15 12.25 34.40
C GLU A 23 -14.02 13.21 33.20
N TYR A 24 -14.38 14.49 33.39
CA TYR A 24 -14.11 15.53 32.41
C TYR A 24 -12.61 15.60 32.09
N THR A 25 -11.75 15.64 33.09
CA THR A 25 -10.30 15.67 32.92
C THR A 25 -9.79 14.42 32.19
N ILE A 26 -10.33 13.24 32.50
CA ILE A 26 -10.02 11.99 31.79
C ILE A 26 -10.35 12.10 30.29
N LEU A 27 -11.52 12.62 29.95
CA LEU A 27 -11.94 12.77 28.56
C LEU A 27 -11.16 13.88 27.84
N HIS A 28 -11.05 15.06 28.49
CA HIS A 28 -10.48 16.25 27.89
C HIS A 28 -8.96 16.16 27.71
N GLU A 29 -8.23 15.62 28.69
CA GLU A 29 -6.78 15.56 28.64
C GLU A 29 -6.27 14.20 28.13
N LYS A 30 -6.71 13.09 28.75
CA LYS A 30 -6.10 11.80 28.50
C LYS A 30 -6.65 11.13 27.24
N LEU A 31 -7.97 11.01 27.07
CA LEU A 31 -8.57 10.39 25.90
C LEU A 31 -8.33 11.24 24.64
N LYS A 32 -8.42 12.56 24.78
CA LYS A 32 -8.12 13.48 23.67
C LYS A 32 -6.68 13.40 23.23
N ALA A 33 -5.72 13.34 24.16
CA ALA A 33 -4.32 13.16 23.84
C ALA A 33 -4.02 11.79 23.16
N TYR A 34 -4.77 10.75 23.55
CA TYR A 34 -4.63 9.43 22.91
C TYR A 34 -5.18 9.41 21.48
N LEU A 35 -6.33 10.05 21.23
CA LEU A 35 -7.01 10.02 19.93
C LEU A 35 -6.53 11.11 18.96
N ASN A 36 -6.22 12.32 19.45
CA ASN A 36 -5.87 13.46 18.61
C ASN A 36 -4.36 13.53 18.42
N LEU A 37 -3.86 12.71 17.50
CA LEU A 37 -2.42 12.57 17.24
C LEU A 37 -1.93 13.58 16.20
N VAL A 38 -0.69 14.01 16.36
CA VAL A 38 -0.02 14.83 15.35
C VAL A 38 0.03 14.09 14.02
N ASP A 39 -0.37 14.76 12.94
CA ASP A 39 -0.32 14.16 11.62
C ASP A 39 1.12 13.79 11.25
N PRO A 40 1.40 12.56 10.82
CA PRO A 40 2.74 12.12 10.47
C PRO A 40 3.45 13.00 9.43
N ILE A 41 2.70 13.72 8.59
CA ILE A 41 3.27 14.66 7.61
C ILE A 41 4.05 15.79 8.30
N CYS A 42 3.65 16.20 9.51
CA CYS A 42 4.33 17.25 10.26
C CYS A 42 5.76 16.88 10.67
N TYR A 43 6.10 15.59 10.67
CA TYR A 43 7.44 15.09 10.98
C TYR A 43 8.33 14.92 9.75
N LEU A 44 7.81 15.20 8.54
CA LEU A 44 8.62 15.12 7.33
C LEU A 44 9.58 16.32 7.25
N PRO A 45 10.86 16.12 6.92
CA PRO A 45 11.84 17.20 6.78
C PRO A 45 11.44 18.29 5.77
N THR A 46 10.60 17.95 4.81
CA THR A 46 10.10 18.84 3.76
C THR A 46 8.86 19.63 4.19
N TYR A 47 8.27 19.32 5.35
CA TYR A 47 7.08 20.00 5.83
C TYR A 47 7.45 21.36 6.43
N LYS A 48 6.88 22.44 5.91
CA LYS A 48 7.13 23.83 6.34
C LYS A 48 5.90 24.52 6.96
N GLY A 49 4.82 23.76 7.15
CA GLY A 49 3.59 24.24 7.75
C GLY A 49 3.59 24.22 9.29
N SER A 50 2.53 24.72 9.87
CA SER A 50 2.29 24.60 11.32
C SER A 50 1.98 23.15 11.68
N ILE A 51 2.41 22.71 12.88
CA ILE A 51 2.04 21.40 13.41
C ILE A 51 0.52 21.37 13.59
N TYR A 52 -0.14 20.36 13.04
CA TYR A 52 -1.56 20.11 13.23
C TYR A 52 -1.83 18.66 13.63
N THR A 53 -2.94 18.44 14.31
CA THR A 53 -3.40 17.13 14.75
C THR A 53 -4.52 16.61 13.86
N ASN A 54 -4.60 15.30 13.70
CA ASN A 54 -5.81 14.66 13.23
C ASN A 54 -6.74 14.50 14.42
N ASP A 55 -7.81 15.27 14.45
CA ASP A 55 -8.77 15.26 15.56
C ASP A 55 -9.82 14.16 15.35
N PHE A 56 -9.92 13.27 16.33
CA PHE A 56 -10.88 12.18 16.35
C PHE A 56 -11.86 12.26 17.55
N LEU A 57 -11.53 13.08 18.56
CA LEU A 57 -12.41 13.42 19.67
C LEU A 57 -12.69 14.92 19.65
N PHE A 58 -13.98 15.25 19.63
CA PHE A 58 -14.48 16.62 19.55
C PHE A 58 -15.30 16.96 20.78
N GLU A 59 -15.43 18.25 21.07
CA GLU A 59 -16.21 18.79 22.15
C GLU A 59 -17.34 19.66 21.61
N TYR A 60 -18.53 19.52 22.21
CA TYR A 60 -19.68 20.37 21.95
C TYR A 60 -20.19 20.94 23.26
N ARG A 61 -20.18 22.29 23.38
CA ARG A 61 -20.76 22.99 24.52
C ARG A 61 -22.25 23.22 24.28
N GLN A 62 -23.07 22.66 25.13
CA GLN A 62 -24.53 22.90 25.10
C GLN A 62 -24.86 24.32 25.56
N PRO A 63 -26.05 24.86 25.21
CA PRO A 63 -26.54 26.16 25.74
C PRO A 63 -26.58 26.22 27.25
N THR A 64 -26.75 25.08 27.92
CA THR A 64 -26.75 24.90 29.38
C THR A 64 -25.37 25.04 30.02
N GLY A 65 -24.31 25.15 29.22
CA GLY A 65 -22.92 25.16 29.66
C GLY A 65 -22.25 23.80 29.75
N THR A 66 -23.01 22.71 29.69
CA THR A 66 -22.46 21.33 29.72
C THR A 66 -21.67 21.02 28.48
N ILE A 67 -20.49 20.41 28.65
CA ILE A 67 -19.67 19.92 27.54
C ILE A 67 -19.99 18.45 27.29
N ILE A 68 -20.18 18.09 26.02
CA ILE A 68 -20.35 16.71 25.58
C ILE A 68 -19.20 16.40 24.62
N PHE A 69 -18.52 15.28 24.84
CA PHE A 69 -17.54 14.77 23.91
C PHE A 69 -18.19 13.89 22.87
N TYR A 70 -17.68 13.91 21.64
CA TYR A 70 -18.15 13.02 20.61
C TYR A 70 -17.02 12.59 19.66
N ALA A 71 -17.16 11.37 19.14
CA ALA A 71 -16.24 10.78 18.19
C ALA A 71 -17.03 10.08 17.07
N SER A 72 -16.37 9.72 15.98
CA SER A 72 -16.98 8.85 14.99
C SER A 72 -17.38 7.52 15.63
N ILE A 73 -18.58 7.04 15.31
CA ILE A 73 -19.10 5.77 15.84
C ILE A 73 -18.17 4.58 15.53
N GLY A 74 -17.42 4.64 14.44
CA GLY A 74 -16.46 3.59 14.08
C GLY A 74 -15.31 3.43 15.07
N LEU A 75 -15.02 4.43 15.89
CA LEU A 75 -13.98 4.39 16.93
C LEU A 75 -14.43 3.74 18.26
N TRP A 76 -15.68 3.28 18.35
CA TRP A 76 -16.21 2.73 19.59
C TRP A 76 -15.31 1.67 20.22
N HIS A 77 -14.78 0.74 19.41
CA HIS A 77 -13.91 -0.33 19.89
C HIS A 77 -12.54 0.19 20.36
N THR A 78 -11.98 1.18 19.67
CA THR A 78 -10.74 1.84 20.06
C THR A 78 -10.88 2.54 21.40
N ILE A 79 -11.98 3.28 21.59
CA ILE A 79 -12.30 3.99 22.84
C ILE A 79 -12.58 2.98 23.97
N TRP A 80 -13.39 1.96 23.68
CA TRP A 80 -13.70 0.88 24.61
C TRP A 80 -12.42 0.15 25.10
N LYS A 81 -11.53 -0.22 24.17
CA LYS A 81 -10.24 -0.86 24.49
C LYS A 81 -9.37 0.04 25.35
N TRP A 82 -9.34 1.33 25.06
CA TRP A 82 -8.58 2.29 25.84
C TRP A 82 -9.12 2.41 27.27
N PHE A 83 -10.42 2.52 27.48
CA PHE A 83 -11.02 2.56 28.82
C PHE A 83 -10.69 1.33 29.64
N ASN A 84 -10.86 0.13 29.06
CA ASN A 84 -10.52 -1.11 29.74
C ASN A 84 -9.03 -1.18 30.13
N ASN A 85 -8.14 -0.77 29.23
CA ASN A 85 -6.69 -0.76 29.50
C ASN A 85 -6.30 0.24 30.61
N GLN A 86 -7.07 1.31 30.78
CA GLN A 86 -6.86 2.32 31.83
C GLN A 86 -7.63 2.00 33.13
N GLY A 87 -8.45 0.96 33.16
CA GLY A 87 -9.30 0.63 34.29
C GLY A 87 -10.39 1.69 34.58
N ILE A 88 -10.86 2.41 33.55
CA ILE A 88 -11.85 3.47 33.69
C ILE A 88 -13.25 2.85 33.62
N GLU A 89 -14.07 3.16 34.63
CA GLU A 89 -15.47 2.73 34.68
C GLU A 89 -16.33 3.53 33.70
N TYR A 90 -17.19 2.83 32.98
CA TYR A 90 -18.17 3.41 32.04
C TYR A 90 -19.44 2.57 32.00
N ASP A 91 -20.50 3.16 31.49
CA ASP A 91 -21.75 2.48 31.20
C ASP A 91 -22.32 2.84 29.82
N GLY A 92 -23.48 2.31 29.51
CA GLY A 92 -24.23 2.65 28.32
C GLY A 92 -23.65 2.11 27.00
N LEU A 93 -22.61 1.30 27.02
CA LEU A 93 -22.01 0.71 25.81
C LEU A 93 -22.60 -0.69 25.55
N ASP A 94 -23.61 -0.79 24.71
CA ASP A 94 -24.12 -2.08 24.25
C ASP A 94 -23.58 -2.43 22.85
N PRO A 95 -22.82 -3.53 22.70
CA PRO A 95 -22.32 -4.00 21.40
C PRO A 95 -23.43 -4.23 20.36
N LYS A 96 -24.68 -4.44 20.78
CA LYS A 96 -25.83 -4.58 19.86
C LYS A 96 -26.04 -3.36 18.98
N TRP A 97 -25.66 -2.16 19.40
CA TRP A 97 -25.79 -0.94 18.60
C TRP A 97 -24.94 -0.92 17.35
N PHE A 98 -23.86 -1.66 17.34
CA PHE A 98 -22.93 -1.78 16.19
C PHE A 98 -23.25 -2.97 15.30
N LYS A 99 -24.10 -3.89 15.80
CA LYS A 99 -24.52 -5.08 15.07
C LYS A 99 -25.84 -4.84 14.36
N ARG A 100 -26.12 -5.71 13.41
CA ARG A 100 -27.40 -5.83 12.71
C ARG A 100 -27.96 -7.21 12.97
N ASN A 101 -29.28 -7.25 13.12
CA ASN A 101 -30.00 -8.51 13.00
C ASN A 101 -30.17 -8.83 11.52
N ILE A 102 -29.75 -10.00 11.11
CA ILE A 102 -29.97 -10.56 9.78
C ILE A 102 -30.97 -11.72 9.89
N PRO A 103 -31.83 -11.94 8.86
CA PRO A 103 -32.95 -12.86 8.98
C PRO A 103 -32.56 -14.33 9.05
N HIS A 104 -31.32 -14.70 8.67
CA HIS A 104 -30.87 -16.07 8.57
C HIS A 104 -29.71 -16.37 9.52
N SER A 105 -29.69 -17.58 10.08
CA SER A 105 -28.54 -18.12 10.80
C SER A 105 -27.34 -18.34 9.87
N PHE A 106 -26.18 -18.68 10.44
CA PHE A 106 -25.00 -18.98 9.62
C PHE A 106 -25.20 -20.16 8.67
N ASP A 107 -25.84 -21.23 9.12
CA ASP A 107 -26.09 -22.43 8.32
C ASP A 107 -27.07 -22.16 7.17
N GLU A 108 -28.14 -21.40 7.46
CA GLU A 108 -29.07 -20.93 6.43
C GLU A 108 -28.37 -20.02 5.41
N PHE A 109 -27.53 -19.09 5.87
CA PHE A 109 -26.73 -18.25 4.98
C PHE A 109 -25.84 -19.09 4.07
N LYS A 110 -25.17 -20.10 4.61
CA LYS A 110 -24.32 -21.00 3.82
C LYS A 110 -25.15 -21.73 2.76
N THR A 111 -26.30 -22.29 3.14
CA THR A 111 -27.23 -22.98 2.22
C THR A 111 -27.69 -22.05 1.09
N ILE A 112 -27.99 -20.80 1.41
CA ILE A 112 -28.37 -19.77 0.43
C ILE A 112 -27.22 -19.54 -0.56
N VAL A 113 -26.01 -19.31 -0.06
CA VAL A 113 -24.84 -19.08 -0.92
C VAL A 113 -24.56 -20.29 -1.83
N ASP A 114 -24.67 -21.52 -1.31
CA ASP A 114 -24.47 -22.74 -2.06
C ASP A 114 -25.51 -22.89 -3.19
N SER A 115 -26.74 -22.38 -2.97
CA SER A 115 -27.80 -22.39 -4.00
C SER A 115 -27.57 -21.41 -5.15
N TRP A 116 -26.61 -20.48 -5.05
CA TRP A 116 -26.40 -19.46 -6.08
C TRP A 116 -25.70 -19.97 -7.35
N GLY A 117 -25.18 -21.20 -7.35
CA GLY A 117 -24.51 -21.77 -8.51
C GLY A 117 -23.21 -21.04 -8.87
N LEU A 118 -22.45 -20.62 -7.86
CA LEU A 118 -21.20 -19.90 -8.08
C LEU A 118 -20.18 -20.77 -8.82
N THR A 119 -19.49 -20.20 -9.80
CA THR A 119 -18.42 -20.88 -10.56
C THR A 119 -17.22 -21.27 -9.69
N ARG A 120 -17.09 -20.63 -8.52
CA ARG A 120 -16.05 -20.93 -7.51
C ARG A 120 -16.69 -21.25 -6.19
N THR A 121 -16.47 -22.45 -5.67
CA THR A 121 -16.92 -22.82 -4.34
C THR A 121 -16.21 -22.00 -3.28
N PRO A 122 -16.94 -21.25 -2.42
CA PRO A 122 -16.32 -20.51 -1.34
C PRO A 122 -15.66 -21.44 -0.32
N ARG A 123 -14.55 -21.00 0.25
CA ARG A 123 -13.86 -21.72 1.35
C ARG A 123 -14.58 -21.46 2.68
N PRO A 124 -14.48 -22.35 3.68
CA PRO A 124 -15.19 -22.21 4.95
C PRO A 124 -15.05 -20.83 5.60
N TYR A 125 -13.83 -20.33 5.70
CA TYR A 125 -13.57 -19.02 6.29
C TYR A 125 -14.15 -17.83 5.48
N GLN A 126 -14.42 -18.01 4.20
CA GLN A 126 -15.03 -16.96 3.36
C GLN A 126 -16.50 -16.81 3.69
N TYR A 127 -17.22 -17.91 3.92
CA TYR A 127 -18.60 -17.86 4.45
C TYR A 127 -18.65 -17.18 5.80
N GLU A 128 -17.77 -17.59 6.74
CA GLU A 128 -17.71 -16.99 8.08
C GLU A 128 -17.40 -15.48 8.02
N THR A 129 -16.48 -15.09 7.16
CA THR A 129 -16.10 -13.67 6.99
C THR A 129 -17.26 -12.86 6.42
N ALA A 130 -17.91 -13.36 5.36
CA ALA A 130 -19.06 -12.70 4.76
C ALA A 130 -20.21 -12.56 5.76
N TYR A 131 -20.52 -13.63 6.49
CA TYR A 131 -21.57 -13.62 7.52
C TYR A 131 -21.26 -12.63 8.65
N LYS A 132 -20.01 -12.60 9.15
CA LYS A 132 -19.60 -11.61 10.14
C LYS A 132 -19.78 -10.18 9.62
N ILE A 133 -19.36 -9.89 8.38
CA ILE A 133 -19.55 -8.55 7.78
C ILE A 133 -21.04 -8.17 7.75
N LEU A 134 -21.92 -9.09 7.39
CA LEU A 134 -23.37 -8.86 7.35
C LEU A 134 -23.95 -8.51 8.72
N THR A 135 -23.39 -9.06 9.80
CA THR A 135 -23.86 -8.78 11.17
C THR A 135 -23.38 -7.45 11.75
N TRP A 136 -22.48 -6.73 11.09
CA TRP A 136 -21.97 -5.45 11.54
C TRP A 136 -22.44 -4.31 10.64
N LYS A 137 -22.74 -3.15 11.24
CA LYS A 137 -23.07 -1.93 10.49
C LYS A 137 -21.83 -1.35 9.79
N ARG A 138 -20.71 -1.39 10.50
CA ARG A 138 -19.39 -0.95 10.01
C ARG A 138 -18.32 -1.92 10.47
N SER A 139 -17.41 -2.30 9.56
CA SER A 139 -16.38 -3.27 9.88
C SER A 139 -15.18 -3.22 8.93
N VAL A 140 -14.03 -3.67 9.42
CA VAL A 140 -12.84 -3.90 8.62
C VAL A 140 -12.40 -5.35 8.77
N SER A 141 -12.02 -5.98 7.66
CA SER A 141 -11.45 -7.32 7.65
C SER A 141 -10.02 -7.27 7.09
N GLN A 142 -9.07 -7.74 7.89
CA GLN A 142 -7.69 -7.90 7.45
C GLN A 142 -7.52 -9.29 6.84
N LEU A 143 -7.43 -9.33 5.53
CA LEU A 143 -7.40 -10.57 4.75
C LEU A 143 -6.16 -10.58 3.87
N ALA A 144 -5.28 -11.54 4.07
CA ALA A 144 -4.07 -11.69 3.28
C ALA A 144 -4.35 -11.72 1.77
N THR A 145 -3.34 -11.39 0.98
CA THR A 145 -3.42 -11.56 -0.48
C THR A 145 -3.78 -13.01 -0.81
N ARG A 146 -4.68 -13.21 -1.78
CA ARG A 146 -5.24 -14.54 -2.16
C ARG A 146 -6.27 -15.12 -1.19
N ALA A 147 -6.71 -14.40 -0.18
CA ALA A 147 -7.84 -14.83 0.66
C ALA A 147 -9.21 -14.79 -0.05
N GLY A 148 -9.30 -14.24 -1.25
CA GLY A 148 -10.54 -14.18 -2.03
C GLY A 148 -11.48 -13.04 -1.61
N LYS A 149 -10.92 -11.87 -1.33
CA LYS A 149 -11.67 -10.65 -0.94
C LYS A 149 -12.84 -10.36 -1.87
N THR A 150 -12.65 -10.48 -3.19
CA THR A 150 -13.68 -10.19 -4.20
C THR A 150 -14.88 -11.12 -4.07
N LEU A 151 -14.66 -12.43 -3.83
CA LEU A 151 -15.73 -13.39 -3.62
C LEU A 151 -16.50 -13.15 -2.32
N ILE A 152 -15.79 -12.78 -1.26
CA ILE A 152 -16.40 -12.38 0.02
C ILE A 152 -17.31 -11.15 -0.19
N ALA A 153 -16.81 -10.13 -0.89
CA ALA A 153 -17.61 -8.94 -1.22
C ALA A 153 -18.86 -9.32 -2.06
N TYR A 154 -18.71 -10.18 -3.06
CA TYR A 154 -19.81 -10.67 -3.87
C TYR A 154 -20.89 -11.34 -3.03
N MET A 155 -20.52 -12.25 -2.11
CA MET A 155 -21.48 -12.90 -1.21
C MET A 155 -22.23 -11.89 -0.34
N VAL A 156 -21.52 -10.91 0.24
CA VAL A 156 -22.13 -9.84 1.04
C VAL A 156 -23.11 -9.03 0.19
N PHE A 157 -22.70 -8.60 -1.01
CA PHE A 157 -23.54 -7.75 -1.87
C PHE A 157 -24.81 -8.48 -2.32
N ARG A 158 -24.68 -9.73 -2.79
CA ARG A 158 -25.83 -10.51 -3.27
C ARG A 158 -26.81 -10.80 -2.15
N TYR A 159 -26.32 -11.21 -0.97
CA TYR A 159 -27.18 -11.41 0.19
C TYR A 159 -27.91 -10.13 0.59
N CYS A 160 -27.22 -8.98 0.63
CA CYS A 160 -27.85 -7.70 0.95
C CYS A 160 -28.94 -7.31 -0.06
N TRP A 161 -28.69 -7.58 -1.34
CA TRP A 161 -29.66 -7.32 -2.39
C TRP A 161 -30.91 -8.20 -2.23
N GLU A 162 -30.73 -9.51 -2.09
CA GLU A 162 -31.83 -10.47 -2.04
C GLU A 162 -32.62 -10.37 -0.72
N TYR A 163 -31.98 -10.23 0.42
CA TYR A 163 -32.59 -10.38 1.75
C TYR A 163 -32.65 -9.11 2.60
N LEU A 164 -31.79 -8.11 2.34
CA LEU A 164 -31.77 -6.87 3.13
C LEU A 164 -32.29 -5.66 2.34
N LYS A 165 -32.90 -5.88 1.20
CA LYS A 165 -33.52 -4.85 0.34
C LYS A 165 -32.55 -3.70 0.02
N ALA A 166 -31.27 -4.02 -0.22
CA ALA A 166 -30.32 -3.04 -0.70
C ALA A 166 -30.59 -2.75 -2.18
N LYS A 167 -30.65 -1.45 -2.53
CA LYS A 167 -30.97 -1.02 -3.89
C LYS A 167 -29.73 -0.67 -4.70
N LYS A 168 -28.71 -0.12 -4.06
CA LYS A 168 -27.51 0.40 -4.71
C LYS A 168 -26.25 0.14 -3.88
N ILE A 169 -25.23 -0.37 -4.52
CA ILE A 169 -23.97 -0.79 -3.92
C ILE A 169 -22.81 -0.02 -4.55
N LEU A 170 -21.94 0.57 -3.74
CA LEU A 170 -20.72 1.26 -4.17
C LEU A 170 -19.48 0.47 -3.71
N MET A 171 -18.69 0.03 -4.68
CA MET A 171 -17.38 -0.56 -4.47
C MET A 171 -16.29 0.44 -4.86
N ILE A 172 -15.50 0.87 -3.90
CA ILE A 172 -14.41 1.84 -4.08
C ILE A 172 -13.09 1.09 -4.17
N VAL A 173 -12.36 1.29 -5.26
CA VAL A 173 -11.07 0.64 -5.52
C VAL A 173 -9.97 1.65 -5.86
N PRO A 174 -8.68 1.31 -5.62
CA PRO A 174 -7.58 2.26 -5.80
C PRO A 174 -7.10 2.43 -7.25
N SER A 175 -7.47 1.55 -8.19
CA SER A 175 -6.94 1.62 -9.56
C SER A 175 -7.94 1.16 -10.61
N ILE A 176 -7.71 1.57 -11.86
CA ILE A 176 -8.53 1.20 -13.02
C ILE A 176 -8.46 -0.32 -13.27
N GLU A 177 -7.29 -0.92 -13.04
CA GLU A 177 -7.10 -2.36 -13.19
C GLU A 177 -8.01 -3.15 -12.24
N LEU A 178 -8.15 -2.67 -11.00
CA LEU A 178 -9.05 -3.28 -10.01
C LEU A 178 -10.53 -3.05 -10.35
N VAL A 179 -10.90 -1.95 -11.01
CA VAL A 179 -12.26 -1.78 -11.56
C VAL A 179 -12.55 -2.87 -12.58
N LYS A 180 -11.66 -3.05 -13.56
CA LYS A 180 -11.80 -4.05 -14.62
C LYS A 180 -11.81 -5.48 -14.07
N GLN A 181 -10.93 -5.75 -13.11
CA GLN A 181 -10.87 -7.06 -12.46
C GLN A 181 -12.14 -7.35 -11.66
N GLY A 182 -12.61 -6.39 -10.86
CA GLY A 182 -13.86 -6.56 -10.09
C GLY A 182 -15.07 -6.83 -10.99
N TYR A 183 -15.16 -6.13 -12.12
CA TYR A 183 -16.18 -6.38 -13.13
C TYR A 183 -16.09 -7.81 -13.69
N SER A 184 -14.90 -8.24 -14.12
CA SER A 184 -14.65 -9.57 -14.65
C SER A 184 -14.96 -10.67 -13.62
N ASP A 185 -14.47 -10.51 -12.38
CA ASP A 185 -14.67 -11.48 -11.31
C ASP A 185 -16.16 -11.63 -10.95
N PHE A 186 -16.91 -10.53 -10.88
CA PHE A 186 -18.33 -10.57 -10.55
C PHE A 186 -19.18 -11.18 -11.67
N SER A 187 -18.81 -10.93 -12.93
CA SER A 187 -19.44 -11.59 -14.07
C SER A 187 -19.12 -13.08 -14.13
N GLU A 188 -17.90 -13.48 -13.73
CA GLU A 188 -17.47 -14.89 -13.68
C GLU A 188 -18.19 -15.67 -12.57
N TYR A 189 -18.40 -15.06 -11.37
CA TYR A 189 -18.98 -15.79 -10.23
C TYR A 189 -20.43 -16.23 -10.48
N ALA A 190 -21.27 -15.32 -10.92
CA ALA A 190 -22.61 -15.56 -11.45
C ALA A 190 -23.11 -14.25 -12.05
N GLU A 191 -23.79 -14.30 -13.19
CA GLU A 191 -24.34 -13.13 -13.86
C GLU A 191 -25.58 -12.62 -13.12
N PHE A 192 -25.36 -11.90 -12.01
CA PHE A 192 -26.41 -11.40 -11.13
C PHE A 192 -26.53 -9.87 -11.13
N PHE A 193 -25.38 -9.15 -11.08
CA PHE A 193 -25.36 -7.70 -10.98
C PHE A 193 -25.32 -7.00 -12.33
N LYS A 194 -26.18 -5.99 -12.50
CA LYS A 194 -25.98 -4.96 -13.52
C LYS A 194 -24.89 -4.02 -13.01
N THR A 195 -23.67 -4.22 -13.49
CA THR A 195 -22.49 -3.53 -12.96
C THR A 195 -22.14 -2.32 -13.81
N GLU A 196 -21.94 -1.19 -13.17
CA GLU A 196 -21.40 0.02 -13.74
C GLU A 196 -19.95 0.19 -13.31
N CYS A 197 -19.07 0.53 -14.26
CA CYS A 197 -17.67 0.79 -13.99
C CYS A 197 -17.34 2.25 -14.23
N LEU A 198 -16.82 2.95 -13.22
CA LEU A 198 -16.46 4.37 -13.29
C LEU A 198 -14.97 4.58 -13.13
N TRP A 199 -14.32 5.06 -14.18
CA TRP A 199 -12.95 5.56 -14.17
C TRP A 199 -12.82 6.78 -15.09
N GLY A 200 -11.71 7.48 -15.08
CA GLY A 200 -11.48 8.74 -15.80
C GLY A 200 -11.80 8.71 -17.30
N GLY A 201 -13.04 8.57 -17.69
CA GLY A 201 -13.52 8.46 -19.08
C GLY A 201 -14.70 7.48 -19.26
N GLY A 202 -15.09 6.75 -18.21
CA GLY A 202 -16.24 5.82 -18.25
C GLY A 202 -17.60 6.55 -18.27
N LYS A 203 -18.60 5.95 -18.91
CA LYS A 203 -19.98 6.44 -18.93
C LYS A 203 -20.73 5.96 -17.68
N ILE A 204 -21.56 6.82 -17.11
CA ILE A 204 -22.55 6.46 -16.10
C ILE A 204 -23.68 5.70 -16.79
N VAL A 205 -24.03 4.52 -16.31
CA VAL A 205 -25.21 3.77 -16.72
C VAL A 205 -26.29 3.95 -15.66
N GLU A 206 -27.37 4.61 -15.97
CA GLU A 206 -28.40 5.04 -14.99
C GLU A 206 -29.14 3.93 -14.27
N SER A 207 -29.00 2.67 -14.68
CA SER A 207 -29.77 1.52 -14.15
C SER A 207 -28.93 0.43 -13.48
N SER A 208 -27.73 0.74 -12.99
CA SER A 208 -26.89 -0.25 -12.32
C SER A 208 -27.26 -0.39 -10.84
N ASN A 209 -27.19 -1.62 -10.33
CA ASN A 209 -27.33 -1.91 -8.91
C ASN A 209 -25.98 -2.04 -8.18
N LEU A 210 -24.89 -2.15 -8.93
CA LEU A 210 -23.52 -2.17 -8.43
C LEU A 210 -22.66 -1.17 -9.22
N THR A 211 -22.03 -0.24 -8.52
CA THR A 211 -21.05 0.68 -9.10
C THR A 211 -19.66 0.32 -8.58
N ILE A 212 -18.72 0.03 -9.47
CA ILE A 212 -17.30 -0.14 -9.15
C ILE A 212 -16.54 1.08 -9.66
N ALA A 213 -15.94 1.85 -8.76
CA ALA A 213 -15.33 3.13 -9.11
C ALA A 213 -13.97 3.34 -8.45
N THR A 214 -13.07 4.05 -9.15
CA THR A 214 -11.84 4.54 -8.51
C THR A 214 -12.16 5.74 -7.62
N PHE A 215 -11.47 5.85 -6.47
CA PHE A 215 -11.67 6.98 -5.57
C PHE A 215 -11.36 8.34 -6.25
N GLN A 216 -10.40 8.39 -7.19
CA GLN A 216 -10.11 9.63 -7.95
C GLN A 216 -11.32 10.10 -8.75
N THR A 217 -12.05 9.17 -9.37
CA THR A 217 -13.27 9.49 -10.11
C THR A 217 -14.35 10.02 -9.17
N LEU A 218 -14.54 9.35 -8.03
CA LEU A 218 -15.55 9.77 -7.04
C LEU A 218 -15.24 11.15 -6.43
N VAL A 219 -13.98 11.44 -6.14
CA VAL A 219 -13.57 12.79 -5.68
C VAL A 219 -13.93 13.85 -6.71
N SER A 220 -13.79 13.56 -8.02
CA SER A 220 -14.15 14.53 -9.07
C SER A 220 -15.64 14.89 -9.09
N PHE A 221 -16.51 14.03 -8.52
CA PHE A 221 -17.95 14.32 -8.36
C PHE A 221 -18.24 15.25 -7.18
N LEU A 222 -17.32 15.34 -6.22
CA LEU A 222 -17.41 16.22 -5.05
C LEU A 222 -16.67 17.56 -5.24
N ASP A 223 -15.76 17.64 -6.20
CA ASP A 223 -15.00 18.86 -6.49
C ASP A 223 -15.83 19.84 -7.34
N ARG A 224 -16.23 20.97 -6.73
CA ARG A 224 -17.00 22.03 -7.39
C ARG A 224 -16.31 22.62 -8.63
N LYS A 225 -14.99 22.50 -8.74
CA LYS A 225 -14.22 22.96 -9.92
C LYS A 225 -14.17 21.91 -11.03
N SER A 226 -14.61 20.69 -10.76
CA SER A 226 -14.62 19.62 -11.74
C SER A 226 -15.80 19.74 -12.71
N LYS A 227 -15.55 19.50 -14.00
CA LYS A 227 -16.62 19.34 -15.01
C LYS A 227 -17.56 18.16 -14.71
N LYS A 228 -17.15 17.26 -13.80
CA LYS A 228 -17.90 16.07 -13.38
C LYS A 228 -18.64 16.28 -12.05
N TYR A 229 -18.71 17.52 -11.52
CA TYR A 229 -19.35 17.78 -10.23
C TYR A 229 -20.80 17.25 -10.21
N ASN A 230 -21.05 16.29 -9.37
CA ASN A 230 -22.36 15.66 -9.19
C ASN A 230 -22.47 15.05 -7.77
N PRO A 231 -22.68 15.86 -6.73
CA PRO A 231 -22.75 15.36 -5.36
C PRO A 231 -23.99 14.47 -5.10
N SER A 232 -25.06 14.62 -5.90
CA SER A 232 -26.27 13.79 -5.78
C SER A 232 -26.03 12.33 -6.19
N PHE A 233 -24.95 12.03 -6.92
CA PHE A 233 -24.53 10.67 -7.26
C PHE A 233 -24.49 9.73 -6.05
N PHE A 234 -24.15 10.26 -4.88
CA PHE A 234 -23.97 9.46 -3.67
C PHE A 234 -25.26 9.14 -2.90
N ASN A 235 -26.37 9.81 -3.19
CA ASN A 235 -27.55 9.82 -2.30
C ASN A 235 -28.24 8.46 -2.11
N ASP A 236 -28.11 7.55 -3.06
CA ASP A 236 -28.92 6.32 -3.12
C ASP A 236 -28.17 5.04 -2.72
N TYR A 237 -26.93 5.14 -2.25
CA TYR A 237 -26.16 3.96 -1.88
C TYR A 237 -26.51 3.43 -0.51
N ASP A 238 -26.91 2.16 -0.45
CA ASP A 238 -27.20 1.42 0.79
C ASP A 238 -25.97 0.73 1.37
N ILE A 239 -25.01 0.37 0.50
CA ILE A 239 -23.81 -0.37 0.87
C ILE A 239 -22.59 0.32 0.27
N VAL A 240 -21.56 0.46 1.10
CA VAL A 240 -20.24 0.97 0.68
C VAL A 240 -19.16 -0.04 1.07
N PHE A 241 -18.40 -0.46 0.09
CA PHE A 241 -17.22 -1.29 0.27
C PHE A 241 -15.96 -0.56 -0.19
N VAL A 242 -14.91 -0.59 0.63
CA VAL A 242 -13.60 -0.01 0.32
C VAL A 242 -12.57 -1.12 0.23
N ASP A 243 -12.09 -1.38 -0.97
CA ASP A 243 -10.96 -2.29 -1.18
C ASP A 243 -9.63 -1.57 -0.89
N GLU A 244 -8.65 -2.33 -0.40
CA GLU A 244 -7.37 -1.81 0.06
C GLU A 244 -7.52 -0.66 1.06
N THR A 245 -8.26 -0.93 2.12
CA THR A 245 -8.68 0.01 3.17
C THR A 245 -7.54 0.81 3.81
N HIS A 246 -6.31 0.29 3.80
CA HIS A 246 -5.13 1.01 4.28
C HIS A 246 -4.90 2.34 3.53
N ARG A 247 -5.47 2.51 2.33
CA ARG A 247 -5.47 3.75 1.56
C ARG A 247 -6.57 4.74 1.97
N ALA A 248 -7.48 4.33 2.86
CA ALA A 248 -8.58 5.20 3.34
C ALA A 248 -8.08 6.41 4.17
N THR A 249 -6.82 6.38 4.60
CA THR A 249 -6.15 7.52 5.23
C THR A 249 -5.91 8.69 4.26
N ALA A 250 -5.89 8.42 2.95
CA ALA A 250 -5.77 9.46 1.94
C ALA A 250 -6.96 10.43 2.01
N ALA A 251 -6.68 11.73 1.97
CA ALA A 251 -7.69 12.80 2.04
C ALA A 251 -8.86 12.59 1.05
N SER A 252 -8.58 12.01 -0.11
CA SER A 252 -9.58 11.72 -1.13
C SER A 252 -10.63 10.70 -0.69
N ILE A 253 -10.25 9.60 -0.05
CA ILE A 253 -11.20 8.58 0.44
C ILE A 253 -11.91 9.09 1.69
N LYS A 254 -11.19 9.78 2.58
CA LYS A 254 -11.79 10.46 3.74
C LYS A 254 -12.92 11.40 3.29
N ASN A 255 -12.68 12.23 2.27
CA ASN A 255 -13.69 13.13 1.73
C ASN A 255 -14.95 12.42 1.21
N ILE A 256 -14.83 11.23 0.63
CA ILE A 256 -15.99 10.46 0.15
C ILE A 256 -16.77 9.90 1.33
N ILE A 257 -16.10 9.26 2.28
CA ILE A 257 -16.75 8.51 3.37
C ILE A 257 -17.31 9.44 4.46
N THR A 258 -16.87 10.69 4.53
CA THR A 258 -17.43 11.69 5.45
C THR A 258 -18.65 12.44 4.91
N GLN A 259 -19.05 12.17 3.65
CA GLN A 259 -20.23 12.84 3.07
C GLN A 259 -21.54 12.47 3.78
N PRO A 260 -22.55 13.36 3.76
CA PRO A 260 -23.83 13.15 4.44
C PRO A 260 -24.57 11.88 4.04
N PHE A 261 -24.38 11.38 2.80
CA PHE A 261 -25.04 10.15 2.34
C PHE A 261 -24.70 8.92 3.18
N MET A 262 -23.53 8.90 3.82
CA MET A 262 -23.08 7.80 4.69
C MET A 262 -24.00 7.57 5.91
N LYS A 263 -24.88 8.52 6.25
CA LYS A 263 -25.92 8.33 7.27
C LYS A 263 -26.94 7.26 6.87
N ASN A 264 -27.22 7.17 5.56
CA ASN A 264 -28.22 6.26 4.99
C ASN A 264 -27.61 4.89 4.63
N VAL A 265 -26.28 4.78 4.65
CA VAL A 265 -25.57 3.53 4.33
C VAL A 265 -25.83 2.49 5.43
N LYS A 266 -26.45 1.39 5.03
CA LYS A 266 -26.82 0.29 5.93
C LYS A 266 -25.60 -0.52 6.37
N ILE A 267 -24.67 -0.77 5.44
CA ILE A 267 -23.43 -1.51 5.69
C ILE A 267 -22.27 -0.76 5.02
N ALA A 268 -21.25 -0.41 5.81
CA ALA A 268 -19.99 0.09 5.31
C ALA A 268 -18.87 -0.83 5.79
N PHE A 269 -18.10 -1.41 4.86
CA PHE A 269 -17.02 -2.30 5.24
C PHE A 269 -15.79 -2.12 4.35
N GLY A 270 -14.66 -2.51 4.92
CA GLY A 270 -13.39 -2.47 4.21
C GLY A 270 -12.64 -3.78 4.32
N MET A 271 -11.87 -4.10 3.28
CA MET A 271 -10.94 -5.23 3.30
C MET A 271 -9.55 -4.80 2.85
N THR A 272 -8.52 -5.37 3.46
CA THR A 272 -7.13 -5.11 3.11
C THR A 272 -6.23 -6.26 3.54
N GLY A 273 -5.10 -6.45 2.86
CA GLY A 273 -4.06 -7.38 3.31
C GLY A 273 -3.24 -6.86 4.49
N THR A 274 -3.17 -5.55 4.63
CA THR A 274 -2.36 -4.88 5.66
C THR A 274 -3.14 -3.72 6.25
N LEU A 275 -3.15 -3.60 7.57
CA LEU A 275 -3.68 -2.42 8.26
C LEU A 275 -2.50 -1.58 8.79
N PRO A 276 -2.67 -0.26 8.95
CA PRO A 276 -1.70 0.56 9.67
C PRO A 276 -1.44 0.02 11.08
N GLN A 277 -0.31 0.36 11.68
CA GLN A 277 -0.01 -0.04 13.05
C GLN A 277 -1.10 0.42 14.02
N GLU A 278 -1.34 -0.36 15.07
CA GLU A 278 -2.26 0.04 16.13
C GLU A 278 -1.77 1.32 16.81
N ASP A 279 -2.70 2.08 17.38
CA ASP A 279 -2.45 3.35 18.08
C ASP A 279 -1.75 4.42 17.22
N THR A 280 -1.99 4.39 15.91
CA THR A 280 -1.55 5.43 14.97
C THR A 280 -2.73 6.22 14.43
N SER A 281 -2.48 7.48 14.03
CA SER A 281 -3.48 8.33 13.37
C SER A 281 -4.12 7.65 12.14
N ASP A 282 -3.32 6.96 11.34
CA ASP A 282 -3.79 6.23 10.16
C ASP A 282 -4.76 5.10 10.56
N ARG A 283 -4.44 4.35 11.63
CA ARG A 283 -5.32 3.30 12.14
C ARG A 283 -6.65 3.89 12.65
N PHE A 284 -6.59 4.98 13.40
CA PHE A 284 -7.78 5.66 13.90
C PHE A 284 -8.65 6.21 12.76
N CYS A 285 -8.02 6.73 11.70
CA CYS A 285 -8.73 7.17 10.51
C CYS A 285 -9.51 6.02 9.86
N VAL A 286 -8.88 4.86 9.65
CA VAL A 286 -9.54 3.67 9.10
C VAL A 286 -10.72 3.23 9.98
N HIS A 287 -10.51 3.15 11.30
CA HIS A 287 -11.58 2.76 12.23
C HIS A 287 -12.71 3.79 12.28
N ALA A 288 -12.38 5.09 12.31
CA ALA A 288 -13.40 6.15 12.30
C ALA A 288 -14.34 6.07 11.11
N LEU A 289 -13.79 5.71 9.94
CA LEU A 289 -14.52 5.67 8.68
C LEU A 289 -15.31 4.37 8.49
N LEU A 290 -14.69 3.22 8.78
CA LEU A 290 -15.21 1.90 8.41
C LEU A 290 -15.47 0.97 9.61
N GLY A 291 -15.11 1.36 10.82
CA GLY A 291 -15.33 0.55 12.02
C GLY A 291 -14.13 -0.31 12.41
N ALA A 292 -14.35 -1.14 13.43
CA ALA A 292 -13.34 -1.99 14.02
C ALA A 292 -12.93 -3.18 13.12
N LYS A 293 -11.72 -3.70 13.33
CA LYS A 293 -11.28 -4.98 12.74
C LYS A 293 -12.08 -6.13 13.38
N ILE A 294 -12.85 -6.87 12.56
CA ILE A 294 -13.70 -7.99 13.00
C ILE A 294 -13.16 -9.36 12.58
N VAL A 295 -12.32 -9.42 11.56
CA VAL A 295 -11.72 -10.64 11.01
C VAL A 295 -10.26 -10.38 10.69
N GLU A 296 -9.42 -11.38 10.97
CA GLU A 296 -8.03 -11.42 10.54
C GLU A 296 -7.69 -12.81 10.00
N ILE A 297 -7.25 -12.85 8.73
CA ILE A 297 -6.74 -14.06 8.06
C ILE A 297 -5.32 -13.76 7.59
N SER A 298 -4.35 -14.34 8.29
CA SER A 298 -2.92 -14.13 7.99
C SER A 298 -2.45 -15.00 6.81
N PRO A 299 -1.34 -14.63 6.15
CA PRO A 299 -0.71 -15.49 5.15
C PRO A 299 -0.34 -16.86 5.72
N LYS A 300 0.19 -16.88 6.94
CA LYS A 300 0.57 -18.11 7.66
C LYS A 300 -0.64 -19.04 7.81
N TRP A 301 -1.77 -18.52 8.27
CA TRP A 301 -2.98 -19.31 8.42
C TRP A 301 -3.45 -19.92 7.09
N LEU A 302 -3.39 -19.14 5.99
CA LEU A 302 -3.74 -19.63 4.66
C LEU A 302 -2.78 -20.73 4.16
N MET A 303 -1.48 -20.61 4.45
CA MET A 303 -0.48 -21.62 4.10
C MET A 303 -0.70 -22.91 4.88
N ASP A 304 -0.92 -22.82 6.19
CA ASP A 304 -1.11 -23.97 7.07
C ASP A 304 -2.38 -24.76 6.73
N ASN A 305 -3.41 -24.07 6.23
CA ASN A 305 -4.65 -24.70 5.76
C ASN A 305 -4.61 -25.09 4.26
N GLY A 306 -3.49 -24.96 3.59
CA GLY A 306 -3.33 -25.37 2.18
C GLY A 306 -4.07 -24.50 1.17
N TYR A 307 -4.48 -23.29 1.53
CA TYR A 307 -5.20 -22.38 0.63
C TYR A 307 -4.29 -21.56 -0.28
N ILE A 308 -3.03 -21.44 0.07
CA ILE A 308 -1.98 -20.81 -0.74
C ILE A 308 -0.68 -21.62 -0.62
N SER A 309 0.24 -21.43 -1.56
CA SER A 309 1.55 -22.09 -1.54
C SER A 309 2.36 -21.63 -0.33
N LYS A 310 3.12 -22.56 0.25
CA LYS A 310 4.17 -22.23 1.22
C LYS A 310 5.23 -21.35 0.54
N ILE A 311 5.99 -20.61 1.33
CA ILE A 311 7.07 -19.75 0.85
C ILE A 311 8.39 -20.11 1.52
N LYS A 312 9.47 -20.11 0.74
CA LYS A 312 10.86 -20.14 1.23
C LYS A 312 11.57 -18.89 0.76
N ILE A 313 12.16 -18.13 1.68
CA ILE A 313 12.85 -16.89 1.35
C ILE A 313 14.34 -17.06 1.54
N THR A 314 15.13 -16.66 0.56
CA THR A 314 16.58 -16.50 0.70
C THR A 314 16.91 -15.02 0.58
N GLN A 315 17.32 -14.40 1.70
CA GLN A 315 17.81 -13.03 1.67
C GLN A 315 19.31 -13.02 1.39
N HIS A 316 19.69 -12.36 0.30
CA HIS A 316 21.07 -12.23 -0.18
C HIS A 316 21.61 -10.88 0.27
N ASN A 317 22.49 -10.87 1.27
CA ASN A 317 23.24 -9.67 1.64
C ASN A 317 24.46 -9.56 0.72
N ILE A 318 24.42 -8.62 -0.22
CA ILE A 318 25.51 -8.39 -1.16
C ILE A 318 26.48 -7.39 -0.55
N GLU A 319 27.73 -7.80 -0.38
CA GLU A 319 28.84 -6.97 0.06
C GLU A 319 29.75 -6.66 -1.13
N TYR A 320 30.20 -5.43 -1.24
CA TYR A 320 31.07 -4.98 -2.33
C TYR A 320 32.51 -4.85 -1.82
N SER A 321 33.44 -5.58 -2.46
CA SER A 321 34.84 -5.61 -2.06
C SER A 321 35.61 -4.34 -2.41
N ASP A 322 35.34 -3.76 -3.58
CA ASP A 322 36.01 -2.55 -4.08
C ASP A 322 35.46 -1.28 -3.38
N LYS A 323 36.13 -0.93 -2.28
CA LYS A 323 35.77 0.24 -1.44
C LYS A 323 36.02 1.57 -2.14
N GLU A 324 37.03 1.65 -2.98
CA GLU A 324 37.30 2.87 -3.73
C GLU A 324 36.24 3.11 -4.80
N LYS A 325 35.82 2.07 -5.51
CA LYS A 325 34.71 2.12 -6.46
C LYS A 325 33.40 2.52 -5.76
N GLN A 326 33.15 2.00 -4.53
CA GLN A 326 31.97 2.44 -3.73
C GLN A 326 32.00 3.94 -3.45
N LEU A 327 33.14 4.48 -3.00
CA LEU A 327 33.30 5.88 -2.68
C LEU A 327 33.14 6.78 -3.91
N ASP A 328 33.78 6.43 -5.01
CA ASP A 328 33.68 7.17 -6.27
C ASP A 328 32.27 7.17 -6.82
N THR A 329 31.61 6.02 -6.77
CA THR A 329 30.22 5.89 -7.22
C THR A 329 29.29 6.72 -6.34
N TRP A 330 29.47 6.68 -5.00
CA TRP A 330 28.67 7.49 -4.08
C TRP A 330 28.82 8.99 -4.37
N ILE A 331 30.07 9.46 -4.55
CA ILE A 331 30.35 10.88 -4.87
C ILE A 331 29.66 11.28 -6.17
N LYS A 332 29.79 10.48 -7.23
CA LYS A 332 29.14 10.73 -8.54
C LYS A 332 27.62 10.83 -8.42
N CYS A 333 26.99 9.89 -7.70
CA CYS A 333 25.54 9.91 -7.49
C CYS A 333 25.08 11.12 -6.64
N ALA A 334 25.87 11.48 -5.62
CA ALA A 334 25.58 12.65 -4.77
C ALA A 334 25.69 13.97 -5.54
N GLU A 335 26.78 14.13 -6.33
CA GLU A 335 26.95 15.29 -7.19
C GLU A 335 25.82 15.42 -8.21
N TYR A 336 25.39 14.29 -8.78
CA TYR A 336 24.24 14.25 -9.69
C TYR A 336 22.96 14.73 -8.99
N CYS A 337 22.66 14.23 -7.79
CA CYS A 337 21.46 14.63 -7.03
C CYS A 337 21.49 16.12 -6.61
N LEU A 338 22.67 16.71 -6.44
CA LEU A 338 22.85 18.11 -6.09
C LEU A 338 22.92 19.05 -7.31
N SER A 339 23.01 18.50 -8.52
CA SER A 339 23.02 19.30 -9.75
C SER A 339 21.61 19.79 -10.08
N SER A 340 21.50 21.06 -10.51
CA SER A 340 20.30 21.58 -11.13
C SER A 340 20.15 21.07 -12.55
N PHE A 341 18.94 20.77 -12.96
CA PHE A 341 18.60 20.38 -14.32
C PHE A 341 17.95 21.54 -15.05
N ASP A 342 18.20 21.66 -16.35
CA ASP A 342 17.32 22.45 -17.19
C ASP A 342 15.99 21.71 -17.26
N GLU A 343 14.95 22.42 -16.89
CA GLU A 343 13.58 21.99 -16.99
C GLU A 343 13.07 22.40 -18.37
N GLU A 344 12.73 21.44 -19.22
CA GLU A 344 11.98 21.72 -20.45
C GLU A 344 10.48 21.78 -20.16
N PRO A 345 9.74 22.71 -20.79
CA PRO A 345 8.28 22.71 -20.69
C PRO A 345 7.71 21.37 -21.14
N ASP A 346 6.79 20.80 -20.37
CA ASP A 346 6.08 19.59 -20.79
C ASP A 346 5.25 19.92 -22.05
N PRO A 347 5.47 19.28 -23.21
CA PRO A 347 4.71 19.56 -24.44
C PRO A 347 3.19 19.42 -24.27
N LYS A 348 2.75 18.60 -23.31
CA LYS A 348 1.32 18.39 -22.99
C LYS A 348 0.80 19.34 -21.91
N HIS A 349 1.68 19.94 -21.13
CA HIS A 349 1.35 20.84 -20.03
C HIS A 349 2.41 21.93 -19.91
N PRO A 350 2.37 22.99 -20.75
CA PRO A 350 3.41 24.03 -20.79
C PRO A 350 3.67 24.77 -19.48
N SER A 351 2.73 24.71 -18.54
CA SER A 351 2.85 25.27 -17.18
C SER A 351 3.57 24.33 -16.19
N LYS A 352 3.92 23.08 -16.60
CA LYS A 352 4.64 22.12 -15.78
C LYS A 352 5.98 21.81 -16.43
N MET A 353 7.02 22.03 -15.66
CA MET A 353 8.38 21.66 -16.09
C MET A 353 8.55 20.14 -16.02
N LYS A 354 9.02 19.55 -17.09
CA LYS A 354 9.29 18.10 -17.19
C LYS A 354 10.71 17.83 -16.76
N ARG A 355 10.90 17.14 -15.65
CA ARG A 355 12.22 16.57 -15.32
C ARG A 355 12.56 15.49 -16.34
N ILE A 356 13.67 15.67 -17.06
CA ILE A 356 14.18 14.66 -18.00
C ILE A 356 14.59 13.44 -17.18
N LYS A 357 13.88 12.33 -17.37
CA LYS A 357 14.23 11.02 -16.76
C LYS A 357 15.32 10.39 -17.60
N LEU A 358 16.49 10.25 -17.02
CA LEU A 358 17.67 9.70 -17.68
C LEU A 358 17.70 8.17 -17.68
N ALA A 359 18.14 7.62 -18.79
CA ALA A 359 17.95 6.24 -19.19
C ALA A 359 19.11 5.29 -18.85
N ASN A 360 20.33 5.79 -18.68
CA ASN A 360 21.53 4.97 -18.51
C ASN A 360 22.48 5.63 -17.50
N PRO A 361 23.13 4.87 -16.60
CA PRO A 361 24.17 5.39 -15.70
C PRO A 361 25.26 6.22 -16.39
N GLU A 362 25.67 5.85 -17.59
CA GLU A 362 26.63 6.63 -18.40
C GLU A 362 26.05 7.98 -18.85
N PHE A 363 24.74 8.10 -19.07
CA PHE A 363 24.05 9.35 -19.37
C PHE A 363 23.99 10.30 -18.18
N LEU A 364 24.03 9.81 -16.93
CA LEU A 364 24.07 10.62 -15.73
C LEU A 364 25.24 11.63 -15.74
N ILE A 365 26.29 11.32 -16.44
CA ILE A 365 27.50 12.16 -16.56
C ILE A 365 27.34 13.22 -17.64
N ALA A 366 26.58 12.97 -18.71
CA ALA A 366 26.50 13.80 -19.91
C ALA A 366 25.54 15.00 -19.79
N TYR A 367 24.53 14.93 -18.92
CA TYR A 367 23.44 15.94 -18.81
C TYR A 367 23.57 16.90 -17.62
N ARG A 368 24.76 17.05 -17.06
CA ARG A 368 25.01 18.07 -16.02
C ARG A 368 24.97 19.46 -16.62
N LYS A 369 24.05 20.30 -16.19
CA LYS A 369 24.09 21.71 -16.59
C LYS A 369 24.70 22.64 -15.53
N THR A 370 24.44 22.47 -14.27
CA THR A 370 25.08 23.31 -13.23
C THR A 370 25.20 22.58 -11.88
N PHE A 371 26.38 22.19 -11.54
CA PHE A 371 26.73 21.82 -10.19
C PHE A 371 27.04 23.11 -9.39
N PRO A 372 26.61 23.28 -8.13
CA PRO A 372 26.80 24.52 -7.40
C PRO A 372 28.26 24.97 -7.36
N ALA A 373 28.55 26.17 -7.83
CA ALA A 373 29.92 26.71 -7.93
C ALA A 373 30.68 26.66 -6.59
N GLN A 374 29.99 26.87 -5.48
CA GLN A 374 30.54 26.77 -4.12
C GLN A 374 31.06 25.36 -3.81
N LEU A 375 30.38 24.31 -4.30
CA LEU A 375 30.83 22.93 -4.12
C LEU A 375 31.99 22.59 -5.04
N VAL A 376 32.07 23.19 -6.23
CA VAL A 376 33.24 23.08 -7.12
C VAL A 376 34.47 23.65 -6.43
N GLN A 377 34.39 24.88 -5.93
CA GLN A 377 35.51 25.53 -5.20
C GLN A 377 35.92 24.75 -3.96
N ALA A 378 34.95 24.25 -3.17
CA ALA A 378 35.26 23.43 -2.01
C ALA A 378 35.96 22.11 -2.39
N ARG A 379 35.53 21.47 -3.50
CA ARG A 379 36.19 20.29 -4.04
C ARG A 379 37.63 20.59 -4.42
N GLU A 380 37.87 21.63 -5.20
CA GLU A 380 39.21 22.05 -5.62
C GLU A 380 40.11 22.32 -4.41
N LYS A 381 39.63 23.03 -3.38
CA LYS A 381 40.36 23.28 -2.15
C LYS A 381 40.72 22.00 -1.39
N ILE A 382 39.82 21.00 -1.34
CA ILE A 382 40.10 19.72 -0.69
C ILE A 382 41.15 18.93 -1.50
N TYR A 383 40.99 18.89 -2.81
CA TYR A 383 41.88 18.11 -3.68
C TYR A 383 43.27 18.75 -3.89
N SER A 384 43.46 20.05 -3.66
CA SER A 384 44.75 20.74 -3.69
C SER A 384 45.67 20.47 -2.48
N GLN A 385 45.13 19.86 -1.42
CA GLN A 385 45.90 19.56 -0.21
C GLN A 385 46.99 18.49 -0.49
N SER A 386 48.25 18.85 -0.52
CA SER A 386 49.38 17.93 -0.83
C SER A 386 49.67 16.90 0.28
N SER A 387 49.26 17.22 1.55
CA SER A 387 49.53 16.39 2.72
C SER A 387 48.62 15.18 2.91
N LYS A 388 47.53 15.06 2.13
CA LYS A 388 46.53 14.00 2.26
C LYS A 388 46.56 13.02 1.11
N SER A 389 46.29 11.74 1.42
CA SER A 389 46.09 10.72 0.37
C SER A 389 44.88 11.03 -0.49
N VAL A 390 44.81 10.45 -1.68
CA VAL A 390 43.63 10.61 -2.58
C VAL A 390 42.36 10.11 -1.93
N ILE A 391 42.42 9.00 -1.20
CA ILE A 391 41.25 8.43 -0.47
C ILE A 391 40.78 9.37 0.64
N ASP A 392 41.72 9.95 1.41
CA ASP A 392 41.36 10.89 2.49
C ASP A 392 40.66 12.14 1.94
N LYS A 393 41.13 12.67 0.80
CA LYS A 393 40.50 13.79 0.11
C LYS A 393 39.08 13.43 -0.35
N LYS A 394 38.90 12.27 -0.94
CA LYS A 394 37.59 11.76 -1.37
C LYS A 394 36.63 11.59 -0.17
N LEU A 395 37.12 11.06 0.96
CA LEU A 395 36.33 10.91 2.19
C LEU A 395 35.93 12.25 2.81
N GLU A 396 36.82 13.24 2.81
CA GLU A 396 36.52 14.59 3.26
C GLU A 396 35.45 15.25 2.37
N TYR A 397 35.60 15.13 1.06
CA TYR A 397 34.63 15.64 0.09
C TYR A 397 33.27 14.97 0.25
N ARG A 398 33.25 13.64 0.44
CA ARG A 398 32.02 12.89 0.75
C ARG A 398 31.31 13.43 2.01
N LYS A 399 32.06 13.71 3.09
CA LYS A 399 31.48 14.28 4.32
C LYS A 399 30.82 15.64 4.07
N LEU A 400 31.47 16.48 3.25
CA LEU A 400 30.92 17.76 2.84
C LEU A 400 29.60 17.59 2.07
N LEU A 401 29.58 16.76 1.04
CA LEU A 401 28.38 16.46 0.24
C LEU A 401 27.25 15.92 1.12
N GLN A 402 27.57 15.03 2.06
CA GLN A 402 26.60 14.46 2.99
C GLN A 402 25.99 15.51 3.92
N ALA A 403 26.78 16.47 4.39
CA ALA A 403 26.30 17.59 5.18
C ALA A 403 25.35 18.49 4.38
N VAL A 404 25.73 18.81 3.15
CA VAL A 404 24.91 19.62 2.23
C VAL A 404 23.57 18.93 1.94
N ILE A 405 23.58 17.61 1.67
CA ILE A 405 22.36 16.83 1.40
C ILE A 405 21.42 16.85 2.61
N LYS A 406 21.94 16.84 3.82
CA LYS A 406 21.13 16.94 5.06
C LYS A 406 20.51 18.33 5.27
N CYS A 407 21.03 19.37 4.64
CA CYS A 407 20.55 20.76 4.74
C CYS A 407 19.45 21.11 3.73
N ASP A 408 18.45 20.23 3.54
CA ASP A 408 17.22 20.48 2.76
C ASP A 408 17.44 20.85 1.28
N THR A 409 18.23 20.07 0.58
CA THR A 409 18.48 20.26 -0.86
C THR A 409 17.49 19.50 -1.76
N GLY A 410 16.50 18.80 -1.20
CA GLY A 410 15.64 17.85 -1.92
C GLY A 410 16.35 16.55 -2.34
N ALA A 411 17.66 16.44 -2.15
CA ALA A 411 18.41 15.22 -2.36
C ALA A 411 18.25 14.28 -1.16
N ASN A 412 18.20 12.96 -1.42
CA ASN A 412 17.96 11.94 -0.41
C ASN A 412 19.07 10.89 -0.45
N LEU A 413 19.72 10.65 0.69
CA LEU A 413 20.78 9.64 0.83
C LEU A 413 20.33 8.25 0.37
N HIS A 414 19.07 7.89 0.60
CA HIS A 414 18.51 6.63 0.12
C HIS A 414 18.46 6.57 -1.40
N HIS A 415 18.03 7.66 -2.07
CA HIS A 415 17.99 7.73 -3.52
C HIS A 415 19.40 7.62 -4.15
N ILE A 416 20.40 8.22 -3.50
CA ILE A 416 21.81 8.11 -3.93
C ILE A 416 22.24 6.63 -3.93
N GLU A 417 21.93 5.88 -2.87
CA GLU A 417 22.29 4.45 -2.80
C GLU A 417 21.51 3.60 -3.80
N GLN A 418 20.25 3.92 -4.03
CA GLN A 418 19.46 3.26 -5.08
C GLN A 418 20.08 3.46 -6.47
N MET A 419 20.64 4.63 -6.73
CA MET A 419 21.37 4.89 -7.96
C MET A 419 22.72 4.16 -8.00
N MET A 420 23.42 4.07 -6.87
CA MET A 420 24.72 3.38 -6.81
C MET A 420 24.66 1.95 -7.31
N VAL A 421 23.61 1.19 -6.96
CA VAL A 421 23.50 -0.23 -7.35
C VAL A 421 23.48 -0.42 -8.86
N HIS A 422 23.09 0.60 -9.62
CA HIS A 422 23.06 0.55 -11.08
C HIS A 422 24.47 0.58 -11.72
N PHE A 423 25.49 1.02 -10.98
CA PHE A 423 26.88 1.10 -11.42
C PHE A 423 27.69 -0.17 -11.15
N PHE A 424 27.07 -1.22 -10.63
CA PHE A 424 27.72 -2.49 -10.34
C PHE A 424 27.19 -3.59 -11.27
N PRO A 425 27.79 -3.80 -12.47
CA PRO A 425 27.33 -4.82 -13.41
C PRO A 425 27.45 -6.25 -12.87
N GLU A 426 28.32 -6.48 -11.90
CA GLU A 426 28.48 -7.75 -11.18
C GLU A 426 27.17 -8.18 -10.51
N ARG A 427 26.37 -7.20 -10.11
CA ARG A 427 25.05 -7.42 -9.50
C ARG A 427 24.06 -8.06 -10.48
N VAL A 428 24.08 -7.66 -11.75
CA VAL A 428 23.24 -8.26 -12.79
C VAL A 428 23.73 -9.66 -13.15
N LYS A 429 25.06 -9.87 -13.18
CA LYS A 429 25.64 -11.22 -13.34
C LYS A 429 25.20 -12.15 -12.19
N TYR A 430 25.17 -11.63 -10.97
CA TYR A 430 24.68 -12.40 -9.82
C TYR A 430 23.18 -12.70 -9.94
N LEU A 431 22.36 -11.75 -10.39
CA LEU A 431 20.95 -12.03 -10.72
C LEU A 431 20.84 -13.19 -11.72
N CYS A 432 21.64 -13.19 -12.80
CA CYS A 432 21.63 -14.28 -13.77
C CYS A 432 22.00 -15.63 -13.12
N SER A 433 22.94 -15.67 -12.16
CA SER A 433 23.26 -16.89 -11.43
C SER A 433 22.10 -17.40 -10.55
N ILE A 434 21.29 -16.50 -9.97
CA ILE A 434 20.05 -16.86 -9.26
C ILE A 434 19.04 -17.42 -10.25
N LEU A 435 18.81 -16.72 -11.37
CA LEU A 435 17.82 -17.10 -12.40
C LEU A 435 18.14 -18.44 -13.06
N TYR A 436 19.42 -18.85 -13.12
CA TYR A 436 19.83 -20.17 -13.60
C TYR A 436 19.22 -21.30 -12.73
N ASN A 437 19.09 -21.07 -11.43
CA ASN A 437 18.48 -22.00 -10.48
C ASN A 437 16.94 -21.81 -10.36
N CYS A 438 16.34 -20.91 -11.16
CA CYS A 438 14.92 -20.64 -11.19
C CYS A 438 14.34 -21.01 -12.57
N PRO A 439 14.19 -22.31 -12.90
CA PRO A 439 13.86 -22.74 -14.27
C PRO A 439 12.42 -22.40 -14.70
N ARG A 440 11.51 -22.24 -13.75
CA ARG A 440 10.10 -21.98 -14.00
C ARG A 440 9.78 -20.48 -13.99
N ASN A 441 8.52 -20.12 -14.22
CA ASN A 441 8.05 -18.73 -14.25
C ASN A 441 8.54 -17.92 -13.05
N THR A 442 9.33 -16.89 -13.33
CA THR A 442 10.04 -16.07 -12.34
C THR A 442 9.66 -14.60 -12.49
N LEU A 443 9.34 -13.92 -11.38
CA LEU A 443 9.10 -12.48 -11.32
C LEU A 443 10.30 -11.78 -10.67
N VAL A 444 10.95 -10.89 -11.41
CA VAL A 444 12.02 -10.00 -10.93
C VAL A 444 11.47 -8.59 -10.77
N LEU A 445 11.61 -8.00 -9.60
CA LEU A 445 11.07 -6.69 -9.27
C LEU A 445 12.17 -5.65 -9.06
N ALA A 446 12.04 -4.54 -9.78
CA ALA A 446 12.91 -3.37 -9.66
C ALA A 446 12.09 -2.07 -9.68
N GLN A 447 12.73 -0.92 -9.47
CA GLN A 447 12.03 0.37 -9.35
C GLN A 447 12.18 1.24 -10.59
N HIS A 448 13.39 1.39 -11.08
CA HIS A 448 13.74 2.36 -12.12
C HIS A 448 13.57 1.76 -13.52
N VAL A 449 12.69 2.36 -14.31
CA VAL A 449 12.32 1.84 -15.65
C VAL A 449 13.53 1.57 -16.54
N GLU A 450 14.50 2.48 -16.55
CA GLU A 450 15.65 2.33 -17.42
C GLU A 450 16.61 1.22 -16.94
N TYR A 451 16.74 1.07 -15.61
CA TYR A 451 17.46 -0.07 -15.06
C TYR A 451 16.75 -1.39 -15.36
N ILE A 452 15.41 -1.40 -15.28
CA ILE A 452 14.59 -2.56 -15.68
C ILE A 452 14.87 -2.96 -17.13
N LYS A 453 14.92 -2.00 -18.06
CA LYS A 453 15.24 -2.25 -19.47
C LYS A 453 16.64 -2.85 -19.63
N TYR A 454 17.64 -2.21 -19.00
CA TYR A 454 19.03 -2.70 -19.01
C TYR A 454 19.13 -4.13 -18.48
N VAL A 455 18.53 -4.41 -17.33
CA VAL A 455 18.50 -5.75 -16.73
C VAL A 455 17.80 -6.76 -17.65
N ALA A 456 16.69 -6.35 -18.28
CA ALA A 456 15.97 -7.22 -19.22
C ALA A 456 16.84 -7.59 -20.42
N ASP A 457 17.59 -6.64 -20.97
CA ASP A 457 18.48 -6.90 -22.10
C ASP A 457 19.65 -7.83 -21.73
N GLU A 458 20.25 -7.65 -20.57
CA GLU A 458 21.31 -8.55 -20.08
C GLU A 458 20.76 -9.96 -19.78
N VAL A 459 19.55 -10.07 -19.21
CA VAL A 459 18.91 -11.35 -18.95
C VAL A 459 18.53 -12.04 -20.27
N ARG A 460 18.06 -11.32 -21.30
CA ARG A 460 17.80 -11.89 -22.64
C ARG A 460 19.05 -12.49 -23.27
N LYS A 461 20.21 -11.81 -23.12
CA LYS A 461 21.49 -12.33 -23.60
C LYS A 461 21.91 -13.59 -22.85
N ALA A 462 21.67 -13.65 -21.54
CA ALA A 462 22.05 -14.79 -20.69
C ALA A 462 21.12 -16.00 -20.87
N PHE A 463 19.87 -15.79 -21.24
CA PHE A 463 18.82 -16.82 -21.34
C PHE A 463 18.07 -16.73 -22.68
N PRO A 464 18.71 -17.01 -23.82
CA PRO A 464 18.09 -16.87 -25.15
C PRO A 464 16.89 -17.81 -25.37
N ASP A 465 16.83 -18.93 -24.66
CA ASP A 465 15.75 -19.92 -24.75
C ASP A 465 14.56 -19.66 -23.82
N ARG A 466 14.58 -18.56 -23.07
CA ARG A 466 13.51 -18.19 -22.13
C ARG A 466 12.73 -16.97 -22.63
N HIS A 467 11.44 -16.93 -22.31
CA HIS A 467 10.60 -15.77 -22.61
C HIS A 467 10.81 -14.65 -21.58
N VAL A 468 11.59 -13.63 -21.93
CA VAL A 468 11.91 -12.49 -21.05
C VAL A 468 11.00 -11.30 -21.37
N LEU A 469 10.07 -10.97 -20.46
CA LEU A 469 9.16 -9.85 -20.55
C LEU A 469 9.64 -8.67 -19.70
N CYS A 470 9.62 -7.46 -20.29
CA CYS A 470 10.00 -6.20 -19.63
C CYS A 470 8.76 -5.34 -19.36
N VAL A 471 8.27 -5.29 -18.10
CA VAL A 471 6.96 -4.74 -17.76
C VAL A 471 7.05 -3.47 -16.93
N TYR A 472 6.67 -2.34 -17.52
CA TYR A 472 6.61 -1.03 -16.88
C TYR A 472 5.42 -0.21 -17.39
N GLY A 473 5.18 0.99 -16.82
CA GLY A 473 4.10 1.86 -17.26
C GLY A 473 4.26 2.27 -18.72
N GLY A 474 3.33 1.85 -19.58
CA GLY A 474 3.37 2.10 -21.02
C GLY A 474 4.06 1.02 -21.86
N SER A 475 4.60 -0.07 -21.26
CA SER A 475 5.16 -1.19 -22.04
C SER A 475 4.03 -1.98 -22.72
N LYS A 476 4.27 -2.37 -23.99
CA LYS A 476 3.33 -3.24 -24.74
C LYS A 476 3.23 -4.65 -24.13
N GLU A 477 4.31 -5.13 -23.56
CA GLU A 477 4.42 -6.46 -22.95
C GLU A 477 3.50 -6.64 -21.73
N ARG A 478 3.05 -5.55 -21.11
CA ARG A 478 2.05 -5.57 -20.04
C ARG A 478 0.73 -6.25 -20.47
N ASN A 479 0.33 -6.07 -21.71
CA ASN A 479 -0.96 -6.58 -22.22
C ASN A 479 -0.91 -8.08 -22.51
N ILE A 480 0.25 -8.62 -22.84
CA ILE A 480 0.42 -10.02 -23.25
C ILE A 480 0.92 -10.93 -22.11
N ILE A 481 1.21 -10.39 -20.94
CA ILE A 481 1.82 -11.12 -19.83
C ILE A 481 0.99 -12.33 -19.38
N LYS A 482 -0.34 -12.19 -19.31
CA LYS A 482 -1.24 -13.27 -18.89
C LYS A 482 -1.23 -14.42 -19.89
N ASP A 483 -1.32 -14.11 -21.17
CA ASP A 483 -1.35 -15.09 -22.25
C ASP A 483 -0.02 -15.82 -22.37
N THR A 484 1.10 -15.07 -22.19
CA THR A 484 2.44 -15.67 -22.19
C THR A 484 2.63 -16.62 -21.02
N LEU A 485 2.24 -16.24 -19.80
CA LEU A 485 2.32 -17.11 -18.63
C LEU A 485 1.37 -18.32 -18.68
N ALA A 486 0.27 -18.21 -19.40
CA ALA A 486 -0.64 -19.34 -19.61
C ALA A 486 -0.08 -20.37 -20.61
N LYS A 487 0.78 -19.90 -21.54
CA LYS A 487 1.34 -20.74 -22.61
C LYS A 487 2.69 -21.36 -22.25
N TYR A 488 3.51 -20.67 -21.46
CA TYR A 488 4.87 -21.05 -21.12
C TYR A 488 5.09 -21.08 -19.62
N ASP A 489 5.90 -22.02 -19.14
CA ASP A 489 6.24 -22.16 -17.71
C ASP A 489 7.68 -21.73 -17.37
N ASN A 490 8.46 -21.26 -18.37
CA ASN A 490 9.85 -20.83 -18.26
C ASN A 490 10.05 -19.32 -18.46
N CYS A 491 9.02 -18.50 -18.24
CA CYS A 491 9.10 -17.05 -18.44
C CYS A 491 9.91 -16.36 -17.33
N ILE A 492 10.61 -15.29 -17.69
CA ILE A 492 11.20 -14.32 -16.75
C ILE A 492 10.51 -12.98 -16.97
N ILE A 493 9.85 -12.48 -15.95
CA ILE A 493 9.16 -11.19 -15.97
C ILE A 493 10.01 -10.21 -15.16
N ILE A 494 10.53 -9.16 -15.80
CA ILE A 494 11.25 -8.09 -15.11
C ILE A 494 10.34 -6.88 -15.09
N GLY A 495 9.88 -6.49 -13.88
CA GLY A 495 8.80 -5.52 -13.76
C GLY A 495 9.01 -4.48 -12.67
N ASN A 496 8.29 -3.34 -12.84
CA ASN A 496 8.26 -2.29 -11.85
C ASN A 496 7.31 -2.65 -10.69
N TYR A 497 7.77 -2.44 -9.46
CA TYR A 497 6.96 -2.67 -8.24
C TYR A 497 5.57 -2.03 -8.30
N ALA A 498 5.48 -0.77 -8.75
CA ALA A 498 4.22 -0.05 -8.77
C ALA A 498 3.18 -0.70 -9.69
N ILE A 499 3.61 -1.25 -10.84
CA ILE A 499 2.74 -1.93 -11.79
C ILE A 499 2.38 -3.33 -11.28
N MET A 500 3.38 -4.05 -10.77
CA MET A 500 3.23 -5.44 -10.36
C MET A 500 2.49 -5.58 -9.02
N SER A 501 2.47 -4.56 -8.17
CA SER A 501 1.65 -4.55 -6.95
C SER A 501 0.16 -4.29 -7.21
N THR A 502 -0.21 -3.69 -8.36
CA THR A 502 -1.59 -3.28 -8.66
C THR A 502 -2.31 -4.26 -9.60
N GLY A 503 -3.27 -5.03 -9.08
CA GLY A 503 -4.36 -5.67 -9.85
C GLY A 503 -4.01 -6.71 -10.94
N ILE A 504 -2.74 -6.88 -11.33
CA ILE A 504 -2.37 -7.84 -12.37
C ILE A 504 -2.32 -9.25 -11.77
N THR A 505 -3.13 -10.15 -12.28
CA THR A 505 -3.03 -11.58 -11.93
C THR A 505 -1.90 -12.21 -12.75
N LEU A 506 -0.95 -12.87 -12.07
CA LEU A 506 0.16 -13.59 -12.67
C LEU A 506 0.00 -15.07 -12.34
N PRO A 507 -0.58 -15.88 -13.25
CA PRO A 507 -0.71 -17.31 -13.04
C PRO A 507 0.65 -18.01 -13.15
N GLY A 508 0.82 -19.14 -12.50
CA GLY A 508 1.96 -20.01 -12.70
C GLY A 508 3.30 -19.53 -12.14
N LEU A 509 3.35 -18.47 -11.31
CA LEU A 509 4.61 -18.02 -10.71
C LEU A 509 5.13 -19.04 -9.68
N CYS A 510 6.40 -19.45 -9.85
CA CYS A 510 7.11 -20.36 -8.96
C CYS A 510 8.25 -19.67 -8.22
N HIS A 511 8.87 -18.67 -8.80
CA HIS A 511 10.01 -17.95 -8.25
C HIS A 511 9.79 -16.44 -8.27
N GLY A 512 10.44 -15.75 -7.33
CA GLY A 512 10.45 -14.30 -7.27
C GLY A 512 11.80 -13.74 -6.85
N VAL A 513 12.15 -12.57 -7.35
CA VAL A 513 13.37 -11.84 -6.96
C VAL A 513 13.00 -10.40 -6.65
N LEU A 514 13.16 -9.97 -5.40
CA LEU A 514 13.14 -8.56 -5.02
C LEU A 514 14.53 -7.99 -5.33
N PHE A 515 14.72 -7.51 -6.56
CA PHE A 515 16.04 -7.15 -7.08
C PHE A 515 16.50 -5.77 -6.61
N GLU A 516 15.62 -4.75 -6.59
CA GLU A 516 15.90 -3.47 -5.95
C GLU A 516 15.11 -3.34 -4.65
N SER A 517 15.72 -2.77 -3.61
CA SER A 517 15.05 -2.52 -2.33
C SER A 517 13.91 -1.51 -2.47
N PHE A 518 12.76 -1.83 -1.89
CA PHE A 518 11.60 -0.95 -1.82
C PHE A 518 11.16 -0.73 -0.37
N LYS A 519 10.85 0.52 -0.01
CA LYS A 519 10.56 0.89 1.38
C LYS A 519 9.18 0.43 1.85
N SER A 520 8.18 0.39 0.96
CA SER A 520 6.80 0.16 1.35
C SER A 520 6.51 -1.30 1.70
N ASN A 521 6.17 -1.54 2.95
CA ASN A 521 5.75 -2.85 3.45
C ASN A 521 4.52 -3.39 2.69
N VAL A 522 3.58 -2.51 2.37
CA VAL A 522 2.36 -2.87 1.63
C VAL A 522 2.70 -3.39 0.24
N VAL A 523 3.55 -2.66 -0.50
CA VAL A 523 3.95 -3.04 -1.86
C VAL A 523 4.74 -4.36 -1.84
N ASN A 524 5.64 -4.55 -0.87
CA ASN A 524 6.38 -5.80 -0.70
C ASN A 524 5.43 -6.97 -0.41
N THR A 525 4.51 -6.83 0.54
CA THR A 525 3.52 -7.87 0.89
C THR A 525 2.64 -8.22 -0.32
N GLN A 526 2.15 -7.23 -1.05
CA GLN A 526 1.35 -7.46 -2.27
C GLN A 526 2.16 -8.15 -3.36
N SER A 527 3.42 -7.77 -3.55
CA SER A 527 4.32 -8.37 -4.53
C SER A 527 4.64 -9.82 -4.22
N ILE A 528 4.94 -10.13 -2.96
CA ILE A 528 5.14 -11.51 -2.47
C ILE A 528 3.87 -12.33 -2.68
N GLY A 529 2.71 -11.76 -2.33
CA GLY A 529 1.41 -12.42 -2.48
C GLY A 529 1.08 -12.87 -3.90
N ARG A 530 1.70 -12.27 -4.94
CA ARG A 530 1.52 -12.71 -6.33
C ARG A 530 2.01 -14.14 -6.56
N GLY A 531 3.12 -14.49 -5.95
CA GLY A 531 3.72 -15.82 -6.05
C GLY A 531 3.03 -16.89 -5.20
N LEU A 532 2.17 -16.54 -4.26
CA LEU A 532 1.55 -17.50 -3.33
C LEU A 532 0.34 -18.25 -3.92
N ALA A 533 0.00 -18.06 -5.20
CA ALA A 533 -1.03 -18.87 -5.84
C ALA A 533 -0.64 -20.35 -5.86
N LEU A 534 -1.60 -21.22 -5.61
CA LEU A 534 -1.43 -22.65 -5.84
C LEU A 534 -1.21 -22.90 -7.34
N VAL A 535 -0.19 -23.67 -7.65
CA VAL A 535 0.16 -24.09 -9.02
C VAL A 535 0.44 -25.57 -8.96
N ALA A 536 0.04 -26.32 -9.97
CA ALA A 536 0.37 -27.74 -10.08
C ALA A 536 1.90 -27.94 -10.00
N ASP A 537 2.34 -28.98 -9.30
CA ASP A 537 3.75 -29.36 -9.12
C ASP A 537 4.64 -28.26 -8.49
N LYS A 538 4.02 -27.31 -7.78
CA LYS A 538 4.74 -26.31 -6.99
C LYS A 538 4.65 -26.63 -5.51
N GLU A 539 5.73 -27.14 -4.94
CA GLU A 539 5.83 -27.44 -3.51
C GLU A 539 5.79 -26.16 -2.67
N HIS A 540 6.56 -25.15 -3.09
CA HIS A 540 6.61 -23.84 -2.44
C HIS A 540 6.96 -22.72 -3.43
N TYR A 541 6.67 -21.48 -3.04
CA TYR A 541 7.14 -20.29 -3.74
C TYR A 541 8.53 -19.92 -3.23
N GLU A 542 9.52 -19.88 -4.11
CA GLU A 542 10.89 -19.46 -3.79
C GLU A 542 11.06 -17.97 -4.02
N LEU A 543 11.44 -17.24 -2.98
CA LEU A 543 11.68 -15.81 -3.04
C LEU A 543 13.13 -15.49 -2.71
N HIS A 544 13.81 -14.80 -3.60
CA HIS A 544 15.13 -14.24 -3.40
C HIS A 544 15.02 -12.75 -3.11
N ASP A 545 15.46 -12.31 -1.93
CA ASP A 545 15.45 -10.92 -1.50
C ASP A 545 16.86 -10.34 -1.54
N ILE A 546 17.15 -9.51 -2.51
CA ILE A 546 18.47 -8.88 -2.68
C ILE A 546 18.57 -7.63 -1.81
N THR A 547 19.59 -7.60 -0.98
CA THR A 547 19.88 -6.49 -0.06
C THR A 547 21.33 -6.09 -0.21
N ASP A 548 21.56 -4.89 -0.74
CA ASP A 548 22.89 -4.36 -0.97
C ASP A 548 23.46 -3.79 0.34
N CYS A 549 24.67 -4.19 0.69
CA CYS A 549 25.39 -3.78 1.90
C CYS A 549 26.67 -3.05 1.49
N PHE A 550 26.65 -1.74 1.56
CA PHE A 550 27.83 -0.89 1.34
C PHE A 550 28.60 -0.69 2.65
N ASP A 551 29.89 -0.47 2.56
CA ASP A 551 30.69 -0.10 3.72
C ASP A 551 30.28 1.31 4.19
N SER A 552 29.84 1.43 5.43
CA SER A 552 29.34 2.69 6.01
C SER A 552 30.37 3.82 6.04
N LYS A 553 31.66 3.50 5.97
CA LYS A 553 32.75 4.48 5.84
C LYS A 553 32.75 5.14 4.45
N TYR A 554 32.31 4.42 3.41
CA TYR A 554 32.36 4.86 2.01
C TYR A 554 30.98 5.21 1.43
N ALA A 555 29.91 4.69 2.01
CA ALA A 555 28.52 4.96 1.63
C ALA A 555 27.61 5.13 2.86
N SER A 556 26.31 5.42 2.70
CA SER A 556 25.38 5.66 3.80
C SER A 556 24.59 4.43 4.26
N ASN A 557 24.54 3.39 3.47
CA ASN A 557 23.96 2.07 3.78
C ASN A 557 22.46 2.05 4.16
N LYS A 558 21.66 2.93 3.57
CA LYS A 558 20.22 3.02 3.81
C LYS A 558 19.43 1.85 3.22
N ILE A 559 19.89 1.32 2.08
CA ILE A 559 19.28 0.14 1.42
C ILE A 559 19.38 -1.09 2.32
N PHE A 560 20.52 -1.29 3.00
CA PHE A 560 20.69 -2.41 3.94
C PHE A 560 19.70 -2.34 5.10
N LEU A 561 19.44 -1.14 5.62
CA LEU A 561 18.43 -0.95 6.67
C LEU A 561 17.03 -1.37 6.21
N GLN A 562 16.69 -1.10 4.95
CA GLN A 562 15.41 -1.57 4.39
C GLN A 562 15.32 -3.10 4.30
N GLY A 563 16.42 -3.77 3.98
CA GLY A 563 16.51 -5.23 4.04
C GLY A 563 16.23 -5.77 5.46
N ARG A 564 16.75 -5.08 6.49
CA ARG A 564 16.45 -5.41 7.89
C ARG A 564 14.97 -5.21 8.25
N GLU A 565 14.34 -4.15 7.75
CA GLU A 565 12.91 -3.92 7.96
C GLU A 565 12.06 -5.00 7.27
N ARG A 566 12.45 -5.48 6.07
CA ARG A 566 11.76 -6.61 5.43
C ARG A 566 11.84 -7.89 6.26
N ARG A 567 12.95 -8.16 6.96
CA ARG A 567 13.02 -9.32 7.90
C ARG A 567 11.97 -9.25 8.99
N LYS A 568 11.74 -8.07 9.58
CA LYS A 568 10.66 -7.90 10.57
C LYS A 568 9.28 -8.27 9.99
N GLN A 569 9.07 -8.01 8.68
CA GLN A 569 7.85 -8.44 8.01
C GLN A 569 7.81 -9.95 7.80
N PHE A 570 8.95 -10.58 7.47
CA PHE A 570 9.02 -12.03 7.35
C PHE A 570 8.72 -12.70 8.69
N ASP A 571 9.28 -12.17 9.79
CA ASP A 571 9.01 -12.63 11.16
C ASP A 571 7.53 -12.44 11.53
N ALA A 572 6.96 -11.26 11.27
CA ALA A 572 5.56 -10.95 11.57
C ALA A 572 4.57 -11.85 10.79
N ASN A 573 4.91 -12.23 9.56
CA ASN A 573 4.12 -13.16 8.75
C ASN A 573 4.51 -14.63 8.98
N GLN A 574 5.48 -14.90 9.83
CA GLN A 574 6.02 -16.24 10.14
C GLN A 574 6.46 -16.98 8.87
N TYR A 575 7.12 -16.28 7.96
CA TYR A 575 7.71 -16.88 6.77
C TYR A 575 9.02 -17.59 7.11
N ASP A 576 9.26 -18.74 6.49
CA ASP A 576 10.55 -19.42 6.56
C ASP A 576 11.59 -18.68 5.70
N TYR A 577 12.70 -18.22 6.31
CA TYR A 577 13.75 -17.53 5.59
C TYR A 577 15.15 -17.84 6.09
N LYS A 578 16.12 -17.75 5.18
CA LYS A 578 17.56 -17.82 5.49
C LYS A 578 18.28 -16.59 4.93
N ILE A 579 19.41 -16.26 5.55
CA ILE A 579 20.27 -15.16 5.12
C ILE A 579 21.58 -15.75 4.62
N ILE A 580 22.00 -15.31 3.45
CA ILE A 580 23.32 -15.63 2.89
C ILE A 580 24.08 -14.33 2.61
N ARG A 581 25.39 -14.40 2.72
CA ARG A 581 26.30 -13.30 2.35
C ARG A 581 26.95 -13.63 1.02
N LYS A 582 27.07 -12.62 0.17
CA LYS A 582 27.71 -12.73 -1.13
C LYS A 582 28.59 -11.51 -1.35
N GLU A 583 29.86 -11.74 -1.53
CA GLU A 583 30.82 -10.71 -1.94
C GLU A 583 30.86 -10.60 -3.47
N LEU A 584 30.82 -9.34 -4.00
CA LEU A 584 30.89 -9.00 -5.41
C LEU A 584 32.07 -8.05 -5.66
#